data_9482fab3cf8f6dcf1bcc41fa9ae5a3d9
#
_entry.id   9482fab3cf8f6dcf1bcc41fa9ae5a3d9
#
_cell.length_a   1.000
_cell.length_b   1.000
_cell.length_c   1.000
_cell.angle_alpha   90.00
_cell.angle_beta   90.00
_cell.angle_gamma   90.00
#
_symmetry.space_group_name_H-M   'P 1'
#
loop_
_entity.id
_entity.type
_entity.pdbx_description
1 polymer ?
#
loop_
_entity_poly.entity_id
_entity_poly.type
_entity_poly.pdbx_seq_one_letter_code
_entity_poly.pdbx_strand_id
1 'polypeptide(L)'
;RASRVPDMSQFPEVLMDHVSVPGTFFDNEELHMITTASMDYMASKNPKASWDIRRFRPNFYIETDGGLDGLIENEWVGRRLRIGATTVEISAPTPRCGMTVRPQGDLEYDKSILRIIVKDGDQNLGVGAHFREGGEIRVGDVVEVLD
;
A
#
# COMPACT_ATOMS: atom_id res chain seq x y z
N ARG A 1 18.02 -17.14 19.51
CA ARG A 1 17.05 -18.26 19.42
C ARG A 1 16.60 -18.30 17.97
N ALA A 2 16.92 -19.39 17.25
CA ALA A 2 16.39 -19.59 15.91
C ALA A 2 14.86 -19.67 15.98
N SER A 3 14.16 -18.82 15.23
CA SER A 3 12.72 -18.93 15.06
C SER A 3 12.43 -20.26 14.36
N ARG A 4 11.66 -21.13 14.99
CA ARG A 4 11.15 -22.32 14.30
C ARG A 4 10.23 -21.85 13.19
N VAL A 5 10.59 -22.17 11.97
CA VAL A 5 9.64 -22.04 10.82
C VAL A 5 8.46 -22.96 11.14
N PRO A 6 7.22 -22.46 11.16
CA PRO A 6 6.04 -23.31 11.36
C PRO A 6 5.97 -24.40 10.30
N ASP A 7 5.47 -25.57 10.69
CA ASP A 7 5.15 -26.61 9.70
C ASP A 7 3.95 -26.17 8.86
N MET A 8 4.22 -25.82 7.61
CA MET A 8 3.23 -25.27 6.68
C MET A 8 2.44 -26.37 5.95
N SER A 9 2.76 -27.64 6.15
CA SER A 9 2.12 -28.76 5.44
C SER A 9 0.63 -28.94 5.75
N GLN A 10 0.16 -28.30 6.82
CA GLN A 10 -1.23 -28.38 7.30
C GLN A 10 -2.10 -27.18 6.86
N PHE A 11 -1.52 -26.19 6.16
CA PHE A 11 -2.26 -25.03 5.71
C PHE A 11 -2.92 -25.27 4.36
N PRO A 12 -4.16 -24.78 4.15
CA PRO A 12 -4.81 -24.83 2.85
C PRO A 12 -3.94 -24.17 1.76
N GLU A 13 -3.90 -24.77 0.58
CA GLU A 13 -3.09 -24.30 -0.57
C GLU A 13 -3.33 -22.82 -0.89
N VAL A 14 -4.58 -22.38 -0.79
CA VAL A 14 -4.99 -20.95 -0.94
C VAL A 14 -4.29 -20.00 0.04
N LEU A 15 -3.93 -20.46 1.24
CA LEU A 15 -3.19 -19.65 2.21
C LEU A 15 -1.69 -19.62 1.88
N MET A 16 -1.17 -20.62 1.19
CA MET A 16 0.24 -20.67 0.80
C MET A 16 0.59 -19.61 -0.25
N ASP A 17 -0.35 -19.26 -1.12
CA ASP A 17 -0.18 -18.20 -2.13
C ASP A 17 -0.09 -16.80 -1.52
N HIS A 18 -0.45 -16.67 -0.23
CA HIS A 18 -0.47 -15.39 0.51
C HIS A 18 0.56 -15.34 1.63
N VAL A 19 1.45 -16.32 1.72
CA VAL A 19 2.50 -16.33 2.74
C VAL A 19 3.73 -15.59 2.23
N SER A 20 4.21 -14.65 3.02
CA SER A 20 5.46 -13.95 2.73
C SER A 20 6.62 -14.92 2.60
N VAL A 21 7.47 -14.70 1.61
CA VAL A 21 8.71 -15.48 1.44
C VAL A 21 9.51 -15.46 2.74
N PRO A 22 10.03 -16.62 3.21
CA PRO A 22 10.84 -16.67 4.44
C PRO A 22 11.98 -15.64 4.43
N GLY A 23 12.06 -14.86 5.51
CA GLY A 23 13.05 -13.78 5.64
C GLY A 23 12.59 -12.42 5.15
N THR A 24 11.36 -12.31 4.67
CA THR A 24 10.74 -11.04 4.30
C THR A 24 9.59 -10.68 5.26
N PHE A 25 9.17 -9.42 5.23
CA PHE A 25 8.08 -8.89 6.05
C PHE A 25 6.96 -8.30 5.18
N PHE A 26 6.80 -8.82 3.98
CA PHE A 26 5.71 -8.43 3.10
C PHE A 26 4.38 -8.93 3.68
N ASP A 27 3.35 -8.12 3.54
CA ASP A 27 2.00 -8.55 3.92
C ASP A 27 1.37 -9.36 2.77
N ASN A 28 1.14 -8.73 1.64
CA ASN A 28 0.61 -9.36 0.43
C ASN A 28 1.53 -9.19 -0.78
N GLU A 29 2.19 -8.03 -0.88
CA GLU A 29 2.97 -7.62 -2.04
C GLU A 29 4.37 -7.20 -1.61
N GLU A 30 5.33 -7.27 -2.51
CA GLU A 30 6.72 -6.82 -2.24
C GLU A 30 6.77 -5.35 -1.87
N LEU A 31 5.94 -4.55 -2.52
CA LEU A 31 5.86 -3.11 -2.34
C LEU A 31 4.42 -2.67 -2.16
N HIS A 32 4.25 -1.64 -1.37
CA HIS A 32 3.00 -0.92 -1.22
C HIS A 32 3.21 0.57 -1.46
N MET A 33 2.35 1.17 -2.27
CA MET A 33 2.40 2.57 -2.65
C MET A 33 1.08 3.26 -2.39
N ILE A 34 1.14 4.51 -1.95
CA ILE A 34 -0.02 5.41 -1.82
C ILE A 34 0.37 6.76 -2.40
N THR A 35 -0.59 7.47 -2.99
CA THR A 35 -0.41 8.84 -3.47
C THR A 35 -0.97 9.88 -2.51
N THR A 36 -0.49 11.12 -2.60
CA THR A 36 -1.08 12.25 -1.87
C THR A 36 -2.53 12.50 -2.31
N ALA A 37 -2.83 12.37 -3.61
CA ALA A 37 -4.20 12.52 -4.12
C ALA A 37 -5.18 11.55 -3.44
N SER A 38 -4.82 10.28 -3.29
CA SER A 38 -5.65 9.28 -2.63
C SER A 38 -5.84 9.57 -1.13
N MET A 39 -4.80 10.03 -0.45
CA MET A 39 -4.91 10.43 0.95
C MET A 39 -5.83 11.64 1.12
N ASP A 40 -5.69 12.64 0.27
CA ASP A 40 -6.51 13.86 0.28
C ASP A 40 -7.97 13.53 -0.07
N TYR A 41 -8.19 12.66 -1.06
CA TYR A 41 -9.51 12.16 -1.41
C TYR A 41 -10.20 11.52 -0.21
N MET A 42 -9.55 10.58 0.46
CA MET A 42 -10.10 9.91 1.65
C MET A 42 -10.32 10.89 2.81
N ALA A 43 -9.39 11.82 3.03
CA ALA A 43 -9.53 12.85 4.05
C ALA A 43 -10.72 13.79 3.79
N SER A 44 -11.01 14.09 2.52
CA SER A 44 -12.16 14.90 2.12
C SER A 44 -13.50 14.27 2.51
N LYS A 45 -13.58 12.92 2.54
CA LYS A 45 -14.80 12.18 2.92
C LYS A 45 -15.07 12.22 4.41
N ASN A 46 -14.05 12.37 5.23
CA ASN A 46 -14.18 12.58 6.69
C ASN A 46 -13.01 13.41 7.23
N PRO A 47 -13.07 14.74 7.16
CA PRO A 47 -11.98 15.62 7.62
C PRO A 47 -11.71 15.57 9.13
N LYS A 48 -12.60 14.93 9.89
CA LYS A 48 -12.45 14.79 11.36
C LYS A 48 -11.66 13.55 11.75
N ALA A 49 -11.45 12.61 10.81
CA ALA A 49 -10.69 11.41 11.06
C ALA A 49 -9.19 11.71 11.02
N SER A 50 -8.43 10.90 11.75
CA SER A 50 -6.97 11.01 11.84
C SER A 50 -6.29 10.33 10.63
N TRP A 51 -6.34 10.98 9.46
CA TRP A 51 -5.70 10.53 8.24
C TRP A 51 -4.19 10.76 8.30
N ASP A 52 -3.48 9.78 8.83
CA ASP A 52 -2.02 9.81 8.93
C ASP A 52 -1.45 8.64 8.11
N ILE A 53 -0.47 8.94 7.26
CA ILE A 53 0.16 7.95 6.36
C ILE A 53 0.78 6.77 7.12
N ARG A 54 1.21 6.99 8.36
CA ARG A 54 1.78 5.95 9.22
C ARG A 54 0.82 4.79 9.48
N ARG A 55 -0.50 5.02 9.45
CA ARG A 55 -1.51 3.97 9.59
C ARG A 55 -1.48 2.94 8.47
N PHE A 56 -0.99 3.35 7.30
CA PHE A 56 -1.02 2.56 6.07
C PHE A 56 0.33 1.96 5.72
N ARG A 57 1.42 2.50 6.26
CA ARG A 57 2.79 1.98 6.15
C ARG A 57 3.23 1.69 4.71
N PRO A 58 3.05 2.60 3.75
CA PRO A 58 3.54 2.38 2.41
C PRO A 58 5.07 2.37 2.35
N ASN A 59 5.64 1.63 1.38
CA ASN A 59 7.04 1.74 1.03
C ASN A 59 7.32 3.04 0.28
N PHE A 60 6.36 3.46 -0.58
CA PHE A 60 6.43 4.71 -1.32
C PHE A 60 5.19 5.55 -1.08
N TYR A 61 5.41 6.77 -0.64
CA TYR A 61 4.40 7.81 -0.59
C TYR A 61 4.70 8.79 -1.71
N ILE A 62 3.84 8.81 -2.73
CA ILE A 62 4.08 9.51 -3.99
C ILE A 62 3.34 10.84 -3.96
N GLU A 63 4.10 11.92 -4.03
CA GLU A 63 3.52 13.25 -4.20
C GLU A 63 2.99 13.39 -5.64
N THR A 64 1.75 13.87 -5.77
CA THR A 64 1.09 14.08 -7.05
C THR A 64 0.99 15.55 -7.35
N ASP A 65 1.04 15.90 -8.64
CA ASP A 65 0.78 17.26 -9.08
C ASP A 65 -0.63 17.71 -8.68
N GLY A 66 -0.77 18.98 -8.35
CA GLY A 66 -2.05 19.57 -7.96
C GLY A 66 -3.10 19.43 -9.08
N GLY A 67 -4.32 19.04 -8.70
CA GLY A 67 -5.44 18.88 -9.62
C GLY A 67 -5.81 17.43 -9.91
N LEU A 68 -5.01 16.45 -9.44
CA LEU A 68 -5.41 15.05 -9.41
C LEU A 68 -6.27 14.76 -8.19
N ASP A 69 -7.37 14.05 -8.36
CA ASP A 69 -8.32 13.70 -7.30
C ASP A 69 -8.73 12.23 -7.43
N GLY A 70 -9.03 11.61 -6.29
CA GLY A 70 -9.46 10.21 -6.22
C GLY A 70 -8.30 9.23 -6.02
N LEU A 71 -8.61 7.96 -6.20
CA LEU A 71 -7.67 6.84 -6.03
C LEU A 71 -6.90 6.61 -7.34
N ILE A 72 -6.10 7.59 -7.72
CA ILE A 72 -5.46 7.66 -9.05
C ILE A 72 -4.50 6.50 -9.31
N GLU A 73 -3.83 5.99 -8.27
CA GLU A 73 -2.93 4.85 -8.41
C GLU A 73 -3.64 3.57 -8.85
N ASN A 74 -4.96 3.46 -8.68
CA ASN A 74 -5.73 2.32 -9.18
C ASN A 74 -5.71 2.24 -10.72
N GLU A 75 -5.52 3.36 -11.41
CA GLU A 75 -5.40 3.41 -12.87
C GLU A 75 -4.05 2.85 -13.36
N TRP A 76 -3.11 2.66 -12.45
CA TRP A 76 -1.79 2.11 -12.76
C TRP A 76 -1.74 0.58 -12.72
N VAL A 77 -2.81 -0.07 -12.25
CA VAL A 77 -2.87 -1.54 -12.18
C VAL A 77 -2.62 -2.16 -13.55
N GLY A 78 -1.68 -3.11 -13.61
CA GLY A 78 -1.21 -3.74 -14.83
C GLY A 78 -0.17 -2.93 -15.62
N ARG A 79 0.17 -1.71 -15.17
CA ARG A 79 1.20 -0.86 -15.79
C ARG A 79 2.52 -0.94 -15.04
N ARG A 80 3.56 -0.50 -15.69
CA ARG A 80 4.89 -0.34 -15.09
C ARG A 80 5.14 1.11 -14.72
N LEU A 81 5.83 1.30 -13.60
CA LEU A 81 6.33 2.61 -13.19
C LEU A 81 7.85 2.58 -13.16
N ARG A 82 8.45 3.65 -13.62
CA ARG A 82 9.87 3.94 -13.36
C ARG A 82 9.98 4.91 -12.19
N ILE A 83 10.79 4.53 -11.20
CA ILE A 83 11.08 5.33 -10.01
C ILE A 83 12.60 5.38 -9.86
N GLY A 84 13.21 6.53 -10.14
CA GLY A 84 14.66 6.63 -10.22
C GLY A 84 15.24 5.64 -11.24
N ALA A 85 16.14 4.76 -10.80
CA ALA A 85 16.75 3.71 -11.63
C ALA A 85 16.00 2.36 -11.57
N THR A 86 14.83 2.31 -10.95
CA THR A 86 14.08 1.07 -10.71
C THR A 86 12.80 1.03 -11.53
N THR A 87 12.44 -0.15 -12.00
CA THR A 87 11.13 -0.39 -12.64
C THR A 87 10.31 -1.36 -11.78
N VAL A 88 9.07 -0.98 -11.52
CA VAL A 88 8.09 -1.79 -10.79
C VAL A 88 6.85 -2.00 -11.65
N GLU A 89 6.13 -3.10 -11.43
CA GLU A 89 4.84 -3.37 -12.05
C GLU A 89 3.76 -3.37 -10.98
N ILE A 90 2.70 -2.62 -11.22
CA ILE A 90 1.57 -2.50 -10.31
C ILE A 90 0.67 -3.72 -10.46
N SER A 91 0.47 -4.46 -9.37
CA SER A 91 -0.25 -5.74 -9.36
C SER A 91 -1.75 -5.57 -9.13
N ALA A 92 -2.12 -4.91 -8.05
CA ALA A 92 -3.52 -4.81 -7.62
C ALA A 92 -3.73 -3.64 -6.65
N PRO A 93 -4.97 -3.17 -6.47
CA PRO A 93 -5.33 -2.32 -5.33
C PRO A 93 -5.06 -3.05 -4.01
N THR A 94 -4.64 -2.30 -2.98
CA THR A 94 -4.30 -2.89 -1.68
C THR A 94 -5.51 -2.89 -0.74
N PRO A 95 -6.07 -4.06 -0.38
CA PRO A 95 -7.17 -4.16 0.56
C PRO A 95 -6.71 -3.78 1.97
N ARG A 96 -7.58 -3.07 2.71
CA ARG A 96 -7.30 -2.60 4.06
C ARG A 96 -8.08 -3.36 5.11
N CYS A 97 -7.39 -3.69 6.19
CA CYS A 97 -7.95 -4.43 7.31
C CYS A 97 -8.01 -3.57 8.58
N GLY A 98 -8.47 -4.16 9.68
CA GLY A 98 -8.61 -3.51 10.98
C GLY A 98 -7.29 -2.99 11.60
N MET A 99 -6.13 -3.27 11.03
CA MET A 99 -4.87 -2.73 11.53
C MET A 99 -4.78 -1.22 11.33
N THR A 100 -5.39 -0.68 10.27
CA THR A 100 -5.39 0.76 9.98
C THR A 100 -6.09 1.62 11.02
N VAL A 101 -7.00 1.04 11.81
CA VAL A 101 -7.74 1.75 12.86
C VAL A 101 -7.10 1.64 14.25
N ARG A 102 -6.10 0.78 14.39
CA ARG A 102 -5.46 0.51 15.69
C ARG A 102 -4.57 1.68 16.13
N PRO A 103 -4.37 1.85 17.44
CA PRO A 103 -3.39 2.81 17.95
C PRO A 103 -1.99 2.49 17.43
N GLN A 104 -1.24 3.52 17.06
CA GLN A 104 0.15 3.42 16.59
C GLN A 104 0.92 4.64 17.10
N GLY A 105 1.85 4.44 18.02
CA GLY A 105 2.57 5.56 18.65
C GLY A 105 1.61 6.55 19.30
N ASP A 106 1.59 7.76 18.78
CA ASP A 106 0.70 8.87 19.20
C ASP A 106 -0.67 8.87 18.50
N LEU A 107 -0.89 7.94 17.57
CA LEU A 107 -2.16 7.83 16.85
C LEU A 107 -3.15 6.98 17.64
N GLU A 108 -4.27 7.57 17.97
CA GLU A 108 -5.36 6.93 18.71
C GLU A 108 -6.17 5.96 17.85
N TYR A 109 -6.98 5.10 18.49
CA TYR A 109 -7.93 4.24 17.80
C TYR A 109 -8.98 5.07 17.05
N ASP A 110 -9.12 4.83 15.74
CA ASP A 110 -10.10 5.52 14.90
C ASP A 110 -10.77 4.57 13.89
N LYS A 111 -11.95 4.07 14.28
CA LYS A 111 -12.75 3.16 13.42
C LYS A 111 -13.33 3.83 12.18
N SER A 112 -13.36 5.17 12.14
CA SER A 112 -13.91 5.90 11.00
C SER A 112 -13.04 5.75 9.77
N ILE A 113 -11.72 5.57 9.93
CA ILE A 113 -10.76 5.35 8.85
C ILE A 113 -11.20 4.17 7.96
N LEU A 114 -11.33 2.97 8.53
CA LEU A 114 -11.68 1.79 7.74
C LEU A 114 -13.10 1.88 7.16
N ARG A 115 -14.03 2.54 7.87
CA ARG A 115 -15.39 2.74 7.34
C ARG A 115 -15.41 3.55 6.06
N ILE A 116 -14.61 4.60 6.00
CA ILE A 116 -14.49 5.43 4.79
C ILE A 116 -13.79 4.64 3.68
N ILE A 117 -12.72 3.94 3.98
CA ILE A 117 -12.01 3.11 2.99
C ILE A 117 -12.95 2.05 2.40
N VAL A 118 -13.75 1.39 3.23
CA VAL A 118 -14.73 0.40 2.73
C VAL A 118 -15.79 1.06 1.85
N LYS A 119 -16.31 2.22 2.26
CA LYS A 119 -17.41 2.89 1.57
C LYS A 119 -16.98 3.56 0.26
N ASP A 120 -15.86 4.28 0.30
CA ASP A 120 -15.43 5.19 -0.78
C ASP A 120 -14.22 4.66 -1.56
N GLY A 121 -13.59 3.58 -1.12
CA GLY A 121 -12.44 2.92 -1.76
C GLY A 121 -12.64 1.44 -2.06
N ASP A 122 -13.87 0.94 -1.92
CA ASP A 122 -14.17 -0.49 -2.07
C ASP A 122 -13.21 -1.38 -1.27
N GLN A 123 -12.99 -0.99 -0.01
CA GLN A 123 -12.05 -1.60 0.94
C GLN A 123 -10.56 -1.44 0.58
N ASN A 124 -10.22 -0.70 -0.48
CA ASN A 124 -8.84 -0.52 -0.94
C ASN A 124 -8.33 0.90 -0.69
N LEU A 125 -7.04 1.02 -0.43
CA LEU A 125 -6.29 2.27 -0.42
C LEU A 125 -4.82 2.00 -0.74
N GLY A 126 -4.34 2.59 -1.83
CA GLY A 126 -3.03 2.32 -2.39
C GLY A 126 -3.00 1.08 -3.28
N VAL A 127 -1.85 0.79 -3.82
CA VAL A 127 -1.60 -0.34 -4.72
C VAL A 127 -0.39 -1.15 -4.30
N GLY A 128 -0.44 -2.44 -4.59
CA GLY A 128 0.68 -3.35 -4.50
C GLY A 128 1.52 -3.33 -5.77
N ALA A 129 2.80 -3.68 -5.66
CA ALA A 129 3.70 -3.76 -6.79
C ALA A 129 4.81 -4.78 -6.60
N HIS A 130 5.39 -5.22 -7.72
CA HIS A 130 6.54 -6.10 -7.77
C HIS A 130 7.71 -5.44 -8.50
N PHE A 131 8.92 -5.69 -8.04
CA PHE A 131 10.11 -5.27 -8.76
C PHE A 131 10.25 -6.01 -10.10
N ARG A 132 10.55 -5.27 -11.16
CA ARG A 132 10.94 -5.81 -12.48
C ARG A 132 12.42 -5.59 -12.76
N GLU A 133 12.92 -4.43 -12.38
CA GLU A 133 14.33 -4.08 -12.48
C GLU A 133 14.74 -3.39 -11.18
N GLY A 134 15.79 -3.89 -10.56
CA GLY A 134 16.36 -3.29 -9.37
C GLY A 134 17.20 -2.07 -9.71
N GLY A 135 17.33 -1.16 -8.74
CA GLY A 135 18.12 0.04 -8.89
C GLY A 135 18.09 0.89 -7.62
N GLU A 136 18.74 2.03 -7.67
CA GLU A 136 18.74 3.00 -6.59
C GLU A 136 17.53 3.92 -6.71
N ILE A 137 16.83 4.15 -5.60
CA ILE A 137 15.72 5.09 -5.47
C ILE A 137 16.06 6.08 -4.37
N ARG A 138 15.83 7.36 -4.64
CA ARG A 138 16.03 8.46 -3.70
C ARG A 138 14.75 9.24 -3.48
N VAL A 139 14.58 9.81 -2.30
CA VAL A 139 13.50 10.76 -2.05
C VAL A 139 13.63 11.95 -3.01
N GLY A 140 12.54 12.26 -3.70
CA GLY A 140 12.51 13.30 -4.74
C GLY A 140 12.68 12.78 -6.17
N ASP A 141 12.93 11.48 -6.36
CA ASP A 141 12.92 10.88 -7.69
C ASP A 141 11.53 10.97 -8.33
N VAL A 142 11.54 11.27 -9.63
CA VAL A 142 10.30 11.33 -10.41
C VAL A 142 9.73 9.93 -10.61
N VAL A 143 8.42 9.81 -10.45
CA VAL A 143 7.65 8.60 -10.78
C VAL A 143 7.04 8.79 -12.16
N GLU A 144 7.41 7.93 -13.09
CA GLU A 144 6.92 7.95 -14.47
C GLU A 144 6.12 6.69 -14.76
N VAL A 145 4.88 6.89 -15.23
CA VAL A 145 4.01 5.77 -15.64
C VAL A 145 4.43 5.35 -17.05
N LEU A 146 4.84 4.09 -17.18
CA LEU A 146 5.19 3.46 -18.44
C LEU A 146 3.98 2.73 -19.03
N ASP A 147 4.08 2.34 -20.26
CA ASP A 147 3.02 1.55 -20.93
C ASP A 147 2.94 0.11 -20.45
#